data_32cfba2509fdc9aec6d34de53202260a
#
_entry.id   32cfba2509fdc9aec6d34de53202260a
#
_cell.length_a   1.000
_cell.length_b   1.000
_cell.length_c   1.000
_cell.angle_alpha   90.00
_cell.angle_beta   90.00
_cell.angle_gamma   90.00
#
_symmetry.space_group_name_H-M   'P 1'
#
loop_
_entity.id
_entity.type
_entity.pdbx_description
1 polymer ?
#
loop_
_entity_poly.entity_id
_entity_poly.type
_entity_poly.pdbx_seq_one_letter_code
_entity_poly.pdbx_strand_id
1 'polypeptide(L)'
;MHLKNISLTTEGLNIEFQNGAKDCFPYLWLRDHCKDVENWDERSNQRKLFTALVDPNIQIEETKIIEDNKTVEVKWPDMSKTVHYSGDFLYKNSLVNTSLVSDKILWDKKTINNVELEIKFDELAKDEGFKNLLQTIKIYGFSIINNCPKEIKTVEYIANKIGYVRNSIFGDLWSFESNTEMADSAYTQEELRPHTDGTYNHDAPGLQLLLCCEYEAEGGESIMVDGFKIAQILKENDKISYDTLSEIDIPGRYYGDGVELIAKRPVFKSRNQELIQVSFNN
;
A
#
# COMPACT_ATOMS: atom_id res chain seq x y z
N MET A 1 1.39 14.34 20.22
CA MET A 1 0.40 15.39 19.85
C MET A 1 -0.32 15.87 21.10
N HIS A 2 -0.42 17.21 21.29
CA HIS A 2 -1.11 17.76 22.44
C HIS A 2 -2.60 17.96 22.14
N LEU A 3 -3.39 17.75 23.18
CA LEU A 3 -4.84 17.91 23.16
C LEU A 3 -5.20 19.33 23.64
N LYS A 4 -6.21 19.93 23.06
CA LYS A 4 -6.69 21.26 23.44
C LYS A 4 -7.99 21.17 24.24
N ASN A 5 -8.92 20.34 23.77
CA ASN A 5 -10.23 20.16 24.39
C ASN A 5 -10.81 18.77 24.06
N ILE A 6 -11.67 18.28 24.95
CA ILE A 6 -12.48 17.06 24.73
C ILE A 6 -13.92 17.31 25.17
N SER A 7 -14.87 16.63 24.52
CA SER A 7 -16.29 16.63 24.91
C SER A 7 -16.98 15.34 24.51
N LEU A 8 -17.89 14.88 25.37
CA LEU A 8 -18.74 13.74 25.07
C LEU A 8 -19.93 14.17 24.22
N THR A 9 -20.30 13.36 23.24
CA THR A 9 -21.46 13.54 22.37
C THR A 9 -22.26 12.25 22.28
N THR A 10 -23.35 12.25 21.57
CA THR A 10 -24.15 11.02 21.31
C THR A 10 -23.39 10.01 20.42
N GLU A 11 -22.45 10.49 19.60
CA GLU A 11 -21.73 9.68 18.61
C GLU A 11 -20.37 9.17 19.12
N GLY A 12 -19.78 9.87 20.09
CA GLY A 12 -18.44 9.51 20.58
C GLY A 12 -17.77 10.63 21.39
N LEU A 13 -16.46 10.49 21.57
CA LEU A 13 -15.58 11.45 22.19
C LEU A 13 -15.03 12.40 21.13
N ASN A 14 -15.46 13.65 21.15
CA ASN A 14 -14.88 14.71 20.34
C ASN A 14 -13.56 15.16 20.95
N ILE A 15 -12.55 15.30 20.11
CA ILE A 15 -11.22 15.75 20.47
C ILE A 15 -10.81 16.92 19.56
N GLU A 16 -10.35 18.00 20.17
CA GLU A 16 -9.67 19.10 19.50
C GLU A 16 -8.18 19.04 19.86
N PHE A 17 -7.32 18.94 18.85
CA PHE A 17 -5.88 18.96 19.01
C PHE A 17 -5.32 20.39 18.98
N GLN A 18 -4.13 20.62 19.52
CA GLN A 18 -3.53 21.96 19.57
C GLN A 18 -3.25 22.56 18.19
N ASN A 19 -3.04 21.75 17.18
CA ASN A 19 -2.88 22.20 15.79
C ASN A 19 -4.20 22.60 15.10
N GLY A 20 -5.33 22.58 15.84
CA GLY A 20 -6.65 22.93 15.34
C GLY A 20 -7.43 21.78 14.68
N ALA A 21 -6.83 20.62 14.49
CA ALA A 21 -7.53 19.43 14.00
C ALA A 21 -8.60 18.98 15.00
N LYS A 22 -9.72 18.49 14.48
CA LYS A 22 -10.85 17.98 15.28
C LYS A 22 -11.32 16.66 14.72
N ASP A 23 -11.64 15.71 15.60
CA ASP A 23 -12.21 14.43 15.22
C ASP A 23 -13.13 13.89 16.31
N CYS A 24 -14.05 13.00 15.92
CA CYS A 24 -14.95 12.29 16.80
C CYS A 24 -14.60 10.79 16.81
N PHE A 25 -14.23 10.29 17.96
CA PHE A 25 -13.90 8.88 18.14
C PHE A 25 -15.11 8.13 18.69
N PRO A 26 -15.71 7.18 17.92
CA PRO A 26 -16.84 6.38 18.40
C PRO A 26 -16.49 5.63 19.69
N TYR A 27 -17.42 5.56 20.64
CA TYR A 27 -17.17 4.92 21.94
C TYR A 27 -16.74 3.47 21.81
N LEU A 28 -17.42 2.68 20.97
CA LEU A 28 -17.07 1.29 20.76
C LEU A 28 -15.66 1.14 20.17
N TRP A 29 -15.25 2.05 19.27
CA TRP A 29 -13.90 2.05 18.73
C TRP A 29 -12.84 2.32 19.80
N LEU A 30 -13.08 3.32 20.66
CA LEU A 30 -12.17 3.61 21.79
C LEU A 30 -12.10 2.42 22.74
N ARG A 31 -13.26 1.84 23.12
CA ARG A 31 -13.31 0.69 24.03
C ARG A 31 -12.56 -0.52 23.45
N ASP A 32 -12.70 -0.77 22.17
CA ASP A 32 -11.99 -1.83 21.45
C ASP A 32 -10.47 -1.62 21.39
N HIS A 33 -10.01 -0.39 21.38
CA HIS A 33 -8.60 -0.02 21.36
C HIS A 33 -8.01 0.26 22.75
N CYS A 34 -8.68 -0.17 23.80
CA CYS A 34 -8.18 -0.09 25.15
C CYS A 34 -6.98 -1.03 25.35
N LYS A 35 -5.83 -0.44 25.71
CA LYS A 35 -4.55 -1.17 25.88
C LYS A 35 -4.21 -1.47 27.34
N ASP A 36 -5.19 -1.68 28.18
CA ASP A 36 -4.92 -2.15 29.52
C ASP A 36 -4.62 -3.66 29.53
N VAL A 37 -4.05 -4.17 30.64
CA VAL A 37 -3.58 -5.57 30.75
C VAL A 37 -4.67 -6.61 30.62
N GLU A 38 -5.94 -6.27 30.87
CA GLU A 38 -7.08 -7.18 30.75
C GLU A 38 -7.51 -7.33 29.29
N ASN A 39 -7.35 -6.27 28.48
CA ASN A 39 -7.84 -6.18 27.11
C ASN A 39 -6.74 -6.34 26.05
N TRP A 40 -5.47 -6.22 26.45
CA TRP A 40 -4.33 -6.19 25.52
C TRP A 40 -3.15 -7.03 26.06
N ASP A 41 -2.52 -7.79 25.18
CA ASP A 41 -1.26 -8.48 25.45
C ASP A 41 -0.11 -7.70 24.79
N GLU A 42 0.72 -7.08 25.62
CA GLU A 42 1.87 -6.28 25.16
C GLU A 42 2.93 -7.12 24.44
N ARG A 43 3.14 -8.36 24.87
CA ARG A 43 4.17 -9.24 24.32
C ARG A 43 3.86 -9.65 22.88
N SER A 44 2.62 -10.05 22.62
CA SER A 44 2.18 -10.44 21.27
C SER A 44 1.64 -9.26 20.47
N ASN A 45 1.48 -8.09 21.09
CA ASN A 45 0.81 -6.91 20.54
C ASN A 45 -0.60 -7.24 20.02
N GLN A 46 -1.33 -8.04 20.74
CA GLN A 46 -2.65 -8.55 20.36
C GLN A 46 -3.74 -8.17 21.35
N ARG A 47 -4.95 -8.00 20.81
CA ARG A 47 -6.15 -7.78 21.59
C ARG A 47 -6.58 -9.08 22.28
N LYS A 48 -6.88 -9.01 23.58
CA LYS A 48 -7.55 -10.08 24.33
C LYS A 48 -9.06 -9.87 24.37
N LEU A 49 -9.50 -8.62 24.29
CA LEU A 49 -10.91 -8.27 24.27
C LEU A 49 -11.58 -8.88 23.03
N PHE A 50 -12.71 -9.55 23.25
CA PHE A 50 -13.57 -9.99 22.17
C PHE A 50 -14.67 -8.94 21.98
N THR A 51 -14.50 -8.06 21.03
CA THR A 51 -15.31 -6.85 20.80
C THR A 51 -16.80 -7.12 20.66
N ALA A 52 -17.18 -8.29 20.11
CA ALA A 52 -18.60 -8.68 19.98
C ALA A 52 -19.34 -8.89 21.32
N LEU A 53 -18.63 -8.97 22.45
CA LEU A 53 -19.20 -9.05 23.79
C LEU A 53 -19.33 -7.68 24.47
N VAL A 54 -18.79 -6.64 23.89
CA VAL A 54 -18.93 -5.26 24.39
C VAL A 54 -20.33 -4.76 23.99
N ASP A 55 -21.02 -4.08 24.89
CA ASP A 55 -22.28 -3.42 24.56
C ASP A 55 -22.05 -2.42 23.40
N PRO A 56 -22.72 -2.59 22.25
CA PRO A 56 -22.56 -1.69 21.11
C PRO A 56 -22.98 -0.23 21.44
N ASN A 57 -23.78 -0.02 22.49
CA ASN A 57 -24.21 1.29 22.97
C ASN A 57 -23.38 1.79 24.15
N ILE A 58 -22.23 1.18 24.43
CA ILE A 58 -21.35 1.59 25.51
C ILE A 58 -21.00 3.07 25.39
N GLN A 59 -21.01 3.77 26.51
CA GLN A 59 -20.64 5.19 26.60
C GLN A 59 -19.61 5.40 27.69
N ILE A 60 -18.83 6.45 27.58
CA ILE A 60 -17.86 6.85 28.60
C ILE A 60 -18.61 7.42 29.80
N GLU A 61 -18.31 6.95 31.02
CA GLU A 61 -18.83 7.51 32.26
C GLU A 61 -18.18 8.85 32.60
N GLU A 62 -16.84 8.86 32.59
CA GLU A 62 -16.02 10.03 32.93
C GLU A 62 -14.82 10.13 32.02
N THR A 63 -14.41 11.35 31.69
CA THR A 63 -13.20 11.61 30.92
C THR A 63 -12.58 12.94 31.28
N LYS A 64 -11.26 13.01 31.21
CA LYS A 64 -10.50 14.25 31.37
C LYS A 64 -9.16 14.19 30.64
N ILE A 65 -8.60 15.36 30.36
CA ILE A 65 -7.25 15.50 29.86
C ILE A 65 -6.28 15.54 31.05
N ILE A 66 -5.19 14.77 30.94
CA ILE A 66 -4.13 14.67 31.96
C ILE A 66 -2.73 14.78 31.30
N GLU A 67 -1.67 14.78 32.12
CA GLU A 67 -0.26 14.74 31.68
C GLU A 67 0.10 15.87 30.70
N ASP A 68 -0.03 17.11 31.15
CA ASP A 68 0.29 18.29 30.33
C ASP A 68 -0.39 18.30 28.95
N ASN A 69 -1.65 17.89 28.92
CA ASN A 69 -2.48 17.81 27.70
C ASN A 69 -2.01 16.74 26.67
N LYS A 70 -1.37 15.67 27.13
CA LYS A 70 -0.90 14.61 26.23
C LYS A 70 -1.75 13.34 26.24
N THR A 71 -2.60 13.17 27.27
CA THR A 71 -3.33 11.92 27.49
C THR A 71 -4.79 12.21 27.85
N VAL A 72 -5.69 11.40 27.32
CA VAL A 72 -7.09 11.33 27.74
C VAL A 72 -7.24 10.16 28.71
N GLU A 73 -7.66 10.44 29.92
CA GLU A 73 -8.13 9.44 30.88
C GLU A 73 -9.60 9.19 30.68
N VAL A 74 -10.00 7.91 30.64
CA VAL A 74 -11.38 7.49 30.41
C VAL A 74 -11.79 6.44 31.42
N LYS A 75 -12.99 6.56 31.98
CA LYS A 75 -13.64 5.55 32.79
C LYS A 75 -14.78 4.90 32.00
N TRP A 76 -14.69 3.59 31.84
CA TRP A 76 -15.72 2.77 31.19
C TRP A 76 -16.62 2.10 32.23
N PRO A 77 -17.94 1.92 31.95
CA PRO A 77 -18.87 1.27 32.89
C PRO A 77 -18.60 -0.22 33.11
N ASP A 78 -17.96 -0.87 32.15
CA ASP A 78 -17.62 -2.31 32.19
C ASP A 78 -16.20 -2.58 32.69
N MET A 79 -15.50 -1.54 33.19
CA MET A 79 -14.13 -1.66 33.70
C MET A 79 -13.99 -1.09 35.13
N SER A 80 -13.20 -1.76 35.95
CA SER A 80 -12.94 -1.32 37.33
C SER A 80 -11.91 -0.19 37.43
N LYS A 81 -11.06 -0.03 36.40
CA LYS A 81 -9.99 0.97 36.35
C LYS A 81 -10.19 1.93 35.21
N THR A 82 -9.67 3.14 35.39
CA THR A 82 -9.54 4.10 34.29
C THR A 82 -8.47 3.66 33.30
N VAL A 83 -8.64 4.02 32.04
CA VAL A 83 -7.71 3.73 30.94
C VAL A 83 -7.23 5.01 30.28
N HIS A 84 -6.10 4.92 29.60
CA HIS A 84 -5.40 6.07 29.06
C HIS A 84 -5.20 5.93 27.55
N TYR A 85 -5.53 6.99 26.83
CA TYR A 85 -5.27 7.11 25.39
C TYR A 85 -4.33 8.28 25.15
N SER A 86 -3.14 8.01 24.59
CA SER A 86 -2.21 9.10 24.28
C SER A 86 -2.71 9.95 23.12
N GLY A 87 -2.45 11.25 23.17
CA GLY A 87 -2.77 12.17 22.09
C GLY A 87 -2.11 11.81 20.77
N ASP A 88 -0.92 11.18 20.80
CA ASP A 88 -0.27 10.67 19.60
C ASP A 88 -1.03 9.52 18.96
N PHE A 89 -1.51 8.56 19.77
CA PHE A 89 -2.34 7.46 19.29
C PHE A 89 -3.63 7.96 18.68
N LEU A 90 -4.34 8.87 19.36
CA LEU A 90 -5.58 9.45 18.88
C LEU A 90 -5.37 10.23 17.59
N TYR A 91 -4.35 11.09 17.53
CA TYR A 91 -4.05 11.85 16.32
C TYR A 91 -3.67 10.96 15.13
N LYS A 92 -2.84 9.94 15.36
CA LYS A 92 -2.43 9.00 14.32
C LYS A 92 -3.62 8.25 13.70
N ASN A 93 -4.65 7.96 14.50
CA ASN A 93 -5.84 7.22 14.08
C ASN A 93 -7.05 8.13 13.78
N SER A 94 -6.87 9.45 13.80
CA SER A 94 -7.93 10.39 13.44
C SER A 94 -8.18 10.39 11.93
N LEU A 95 -9.43 10.59 11.52
CA LEU A 95 -9.81 10.74 10.11
C LEU A 95 -9.16 11.97 9.46
N VAL A 96 -8.87 13.01 10.27
CA VAL A 96 -8.18 14.21 9.80
C VAL A 96 -6.73 13.93 9.40
N ASN A 97 -6.08 12.97 10.09
CA ASN A 97 -4.72 12.54 9.75
C ASN A 97 -4.69 11.46 8.67
N THR A 98 -5.82 10.77 8.47
CA THR A 98 -6.01 9.79 7.40
C THR A 98 -6.41 10.44 6.07
N SER A 99 -6.24 11.76 5.90
CA SER A 99 -6.23 12.29 4.55
C SER A 99 -5.15 11.53 3.79
N LEU A 100 -5.57 10.50 3.09
CA LEU A 100 -4.82 9.81 2.06
C LEU A 100 -4.61 10.82 0.92
N VAL A 101 -3.90 11.92 1.22
CA VAL A 101 -3.29 12.70 0.15
C VAL A 101 -2.32 11.69 -0.46
N SER A 102 -2.73 11.16 -1.58
CA SER A 102 -1.87 10.30 -2.36
C SER A 102 -0.64 11.13 -2.69
N ASP A 103 0.50 10.78 -2.12
CA ASP A 103 1.80 11.39 -2.48
C ASP A 103 2.19 11.05 -3.93
N LYS A 104 1.33 10.31 -4.65
CA LYS A 104 1.55 9.90 -6.05
C LYS A 104 1.59 11.11 -6.95
N ILE A 105 2.62 11.23 -7.71
CA ILE A 105 2.75 12.20 -8.80
C ILE A 105 2.53 11.45 -10.11
N LEU A 106 1.39 11.74 -10.76
CA LEU A 106 1.10 11.18 -12.08
C LEU A 106 1.99 11.85 -13.11
N TRP A 107 2.60 11.06 -13.97
CA TRP A 107 3.62 11.56 -14.88
C TRP A 107 3.36 11.20 -16.35
N ASP A 108 3.96 12.00 -17.19
CA ASP A 108 4.18 11.77 -18.60
C ASP A 108 5.69 11.86 -18.91
N LYS A 109 6.07 11.67 -20.16
CA LYS A 109 7.48 11.76 -20.59
C LYS A 109 8.16 13.08 -20.18
N LYS A 110 7.45 14.21 -20.20
CA LYS A 110 8.02 15.51 -19.85
C LYS A 110 8.27 15.61 -18.35
N THR A 111 7.32 15.14 -17.57
CA THR A 111 7.41 15.17 -16.11
C THR A 111 8.52 14.25 -15.63
N ILE A 112 8.52 12.97 -16.07
CA ILE A 112 9.41 11.96 -15.52
C ILE A 112 10.88 12.16 -15.91
N ASN A 113 11.16 12.72 -17.07
CA ASN A 113 12.53 13.00 -17.53
C ASN A 113 13.25 14.07 -16.68
N ASN A 114 12.54 14.81 -15.84
CA ASN A 114 13.11 15.82 -14.93
C ASN A 114 13.23 15.32 -13.49
N VAL A 115 12.99 14.02 -13.24
CA VAL A 115 13.01 13.42 -11.90
C VAL A 115 14.24 12.54 -11.76
N GLU A 116 14.92 12.63 -10.62
CA GLU A 116 15.98 11.71 -10.24
C GLU A 116 15.34 10.39 -9.79
N LEU A 117 15.41 9.37 -10.63
CA LEU A 117 14.84 8.03 -10.39
C LEU A 117 15.91 7.00 -10.05
N GLU A 118 17.19 7.38 -10.24
CA GLU A 118 18.33 6.48 -10.15
C GLU A 118 18.92 6.49 -8.75
N ILE A 119 19.21 5.32 -8.23
CA ILE A 119 19.86 5.11 -6.93
C ILE A 119 21.00 4.10 -7.14
N LYS A 120 22.16 4.34 -6.56
CA LYS A 120 23.27 3.38 -6.65
C LYS A 120 23.05 2.23 -5.68
N PHE A 121 23.42 1.03 -6.11
CA PHE A 121 23.25 -0.18 -5.32
C PHE A 121 23.93 -0.11 -3.94
N ASP A 122 25.14 0.47 -3.86
CA ASP A 122 25.86 0.62 -2.60
C ASP A 122 25.19 1.58 -1.61
N GLU A 123 24.39 2.54 -2.09
CA GLU A 123 23.61 3.44 -1.24
C GLU A 123 22.50 2.71 -0.50
N LEU A 124 22.01 1.58 -1.02
CA LEU A 124 20.97 0.79 -0.36
C LEU A 124 21.42 0.17 0.97
N ALA A 125 22.73 0.10 1.23
CA ALA A 125 23.24 -0.33 2.53
C ALA A 125 22.95 0.69 3.65
N LYS A 126 22.73 1.96 3.29
CA LYS A 126 22.41 3.05 4.22
C LYS A 126 20.91 3.25 4.31
N ASP A 127 20.42 3.57 5.52
CA ASP A 127 18.98 3.80 5.75
C ASP A 127 18.41 4.92 4.86
N GLU A 128 19.19 5.99 4.63
CA GLU A 128 18.76 7.10 3.78
C GLU A 128 18.59 6.70 2.32
N GLY A 129 19.56 5.96 1.74
CA GLY A 129 19.45 5.48 0.36
C GLY A 129 18.29 4.49 0.18
N PHE A 130 18.09 3.60 1.16
CA PHE A 130 16.95 2.68 1.13
C PHE A 130 15.60 3.41 1.28
N LYS A 131 15.53 4.41 2.14
CA LYS A 131 14.35 5.28 2.28
C LYS A 131 14.05 6.02 0.98
N ASN A 132 15.08 6.55 0.31
CA ASN A 132 14.92 7.23 -0.97
C ASN A 132 14.35 6.29 -2.05
N LEU A 133 14.82 5.03 -2.12
CA LEU A 133 14.24 4.00 -3.00
C LEU A 133 12.74 3.85 -2.76
N LEU A 134 12.34 3.63 -1.50
CA LEU A 134 10.93 3.42 -1.16
C LEU A 134 10.06 4.65 -1.42
N GLN A 135 10.59 5.85 -1.18
CA GLN A 135 9.89 7.10 -1.46
C GLN A 135 9.71 7.31 -2.97
N THR A 136 10.74 7.06 -3.79
CA THR A 136 10.66 7.15 -5.25
C THR A 136 9.60 6.20 -5.81
N ILE A 137 9.61 4.93 -5.37
CA ILE A 137 8.59 3.96 -5.76
C ILE A 137 7.19 4.40 -5.31
N LYS A 138 7.05 4.90 -4.08
CA LYS A 138 5.76 5.38 -3.55
C LYS A 138 5.18 6.53 -4.36
N ILE A 139 6.03 7.46 -4.82
CA ILE A 139 5.62 8.69 -5.50
C ILE A 139 5.39 8.46 -6.99
N TYR A 140 6.31 7.75 -7.66
CA TYR A 140 6.33 7.60 -9.12
C TYR A 140 5.97 6.20 -9.63
N GLY A 141 5.89 5.20 -8.73
CA GLY A 141 5.55 3.82 -9.07
C GLY A 141 6.74 2.95 -9.46
N PHE A 142 7.92 3.52 -9.71
CA PHE A 142 9.14 2.78 -10.06
C PHE A 142 10.40 3.54 -9.68
N SER A 143 11.54 2.85 -9.68
CA SER A 143 12.89 3.42 -9.49
C SER A 143 13.90 2.55 -10.22
N ILE A 144 15.06 3.10 -10.53
CA ILE A 144 16.18 2.43 -11.21
C ILE A 144 17.33 2.29 -10.21
N ILE A 145 17.86 1.09 -10.08
CA ILE A 145 19.01 0.84 -9.22
C ILE A 145 20.22 0.53 -10.12
N ASN A 146 21.20 1.42 -10.09
CA ASN A 146 22.40 1.33 -10.90
C ASN A 146 23.55 0.58 -10.18
N ASN A 147 24.51 0.10 -10.96
CA ASN A 147 25.71 -0.58 -10.48
C ASN A 147 25.42 -1.84 -9.65
N CYS A 148 24.34 -2.54 -9.97
CA CYS A 148 24.01 -3.80 -9.35
C CYS A 148 25.03 -4.90 -9.74
N PRO A 149 25.48 -5.76 -8.80
CA PRO A 149 26.11 -7.02 -9.16
C PRO A 149 25.18 -7.86 -10.05
N LYS A 150 25.72 -8.42 -11.13
CA LYS A 150 24.96 -9.17 -12.14
C LYS A 150 24.73 -10.62 -11.70
N GLU A 151 24.03 -10.80 -10.59
CA GLU A 151 23.74 -12.12 -10.01
C GLU A 151 22.37 -12.15 -9.33
N ILE A 152 21.73 -13.32 -9.32
CA ILE A 152 20.37 -13.50 -8.77
C ILE A 152 20.26 -13.08 -7.30
N LYS A 153 21.35 -13.24 -6.52
CA LYS A 153 21.41 -12.82 -5.11
C LYS A 153 21.24 -11.32 -4.91
N THR A 154 21.51 -10.52 -5.92
CA THR A 154 21.27 -9.07 -5.89
C THR A 154 19.77 -8.77 -5.79
N VAL A 155 18.96 -9.46 -6.59
CA VAL A 155 17.49 -9.34 -6.55
C VAL A 155 16.97 -9.81 -5.21
N GLU A 156 17.43 -10.97 -4.73
CA GLU A 156 17.07 -11.52 -3.43
C GLU A 156 17.40 -10.55 -2.27
N TYR A 157 18.59 -9.97 -2.28
CA TYR A 157 19.02 -8.98 -1.27
C TYR A 157 18.09 -7.76 -1.23
N ILE A 158 17.77 -7.19 -2.39
CA ILE A 158 16.91 -6.00 -2.46
C ILE A 158 15.49 -6.37 -2.03
N ALA A 159 14.94 -7.47 -2.52
CA ALA A 159 13.61 -7.95 -2.17
C ALA A 159 13.47 -8.17 -0.65
N ASN A 160 14.42 -8.85 -0.02
CA ASN A 160 14.39 -9.13 1.42
C ASN A 160 14.58 -7.87 2.29
N LYS A 161 15.16 -6.80 1.76
CA LYS A 161 15.16 -5.49 2.45
C LYS A 161 13.79 -4.82 2.45
N ILE A 162 12.99 -5.03 1.40
CA ILE A 162 11.64 -4.46 1.28
C ILE A 162 10.62 -5.30 2.05
N GLY A 163 10.72 -6.62 1.90
CA GLY A 163 9.79 -7.57 2.52
C GLY A 163 10.21 -9.00 2.26
N TYR A 164 9.26 -9.89 2.08
CA TYR A 164 9.53 -11.28 1.69
C TYR A 164 9.33 -11.45 0.18
N VAL A 165 10.10 -12.37 -0.41
CA VAL A 165 9.90 -12.76 -1.81
C VAL A 165 8.61 -13.56 -1.93
N ARG A 166 7.73 -13.14 -2.82
CA ARG A 166 6.47 -13.84 -3.08
C ARG A 166 6.70 -14.98 -4.05
N ASN A 167 6.38 -16.19 -3.63
CA ASN A 167 6.41 -17.35 -4.51
C ASN A 167 5.27 -17.28 -5.55
N SER A 168 5.59 -17.57 -6.80
CA SER A 168 4.65 -17.65 -7.92
C SER A 168 4.67 -19.04 -8.55
N ILE A 169 3.91 -19.25 -9.62
CA ILE A 169 3.98 -20.49 -10.42
C ILE A 169 5.35 -20.69 -11.07
N PHE A 170 6.12 -19.60 -11.23
CA PHE A 170 7.49 -19.64 -11.77
C PHE A 170 8.56 -19.78 -10.67
N GLY A 171 8.15 -19.96 -9.43
CA GLY A 171 9.01 -19.92 -8.25
C GLY A 171 9.05 -18.54 -7.59
N ASP A 172 10.04 -18.35 -6.71
CA ASP A 172 10.32 -17.11 -5.99
C ASP A 172 11.29 -16.20 -6.75
N LEU A 173 12.37 -16.75 -7.26
CA LEU A 173 13.39 -16.10 -8.08
C LEU A 173 13.65 -16.94 -9.32
N TRP A 174 13.62 -16.33 -10.48
CA TRP A 174 13.95 -17.03 -11.72
C TRP A 174 14.78 -16.14 -12.65
N SER A 175 15.54 -16.78 -13.52
CA SER A 175 16.21 -16.13 -14.64
C SER A 175 15.61 -16.61 -15.94
N PHE A 176 15.56 -15.74 -16.91
CA PHE A 176 15.09 -16.06 -18.25
C PHE A 176 16.03 -15.45 -19.29
N GLU A 177 16.15 -16.13 -20.38
CA GLU A 177 16.83 -15.68 -21.59
C GLU A 177 15.91 -15.96 -22.79
N SER A 178 16.16 -15.31 -23.92
CA SER A 178 15.39 -15.58 -25.13
C SER A 178 15.47 -17.06 -25.52
N ASN A 179 14.34 -17.76 -25.49
CA ASN A 179 14.23 -19.17 -25.83
C ASN A 179 12.88 -19.46 -26.53
N THR A 180 12.94 -19.75 -27.81
CA THR A 180 11.76 -19.99 -28.65
C THR A 180 11.01 -21.31 -28.37
N GLU A 181 11.55 -22.17 -27.51
CA GLU A 181 10.91 -23.44 -27.13
C GLU A 181 9.98 -23.28 -25.91
N MET A 182 10.03 -22.14 -25.21
CA MET A 182 9.19 -21.86 -24.03
C MET A 182 7.87 -21.22 -24.44
N ALA A 183 6.81 -21.57 -23.72
CA ALA A 183 5.44 -21.17 -24.07
C ALA A 183 5.06 -19.75 -23.61
N ASP A 184 5.89 -19.08 -22.79
CA ASP A 184 5.60 -17.74 -22.29
C ASP A 184 6.22 -16.65 -23.17
N SER A 185 5.49 -15.54 -23.36
CA SER A 185 5.95 -14.40 -24.17
C SER A 185 7.24 -13.76 -23.63
N ALA A 186 7.56 -13.91 -22.34
CA ALA A 186 8.80 -13.42 -21.74
C ALA A 186 10.06 -14.06 -22.35
N TYR A 187 9.96 -15.24 -23.00
CA TYR A 187 11.05 -15.93 -23.67
C TYR A 187 11.13 -15.65 -25.19
N THR A 188 10.21 -14.86 -25.72
CA THR A 188 10.19 -14.51 -27.15
C THR A 188 11.04 -13.27 -27.44
N GLN A 189 11.34 -13.03 -28.73
CA GLN A 189 11.98 -11.81 -29.21
C GLN A 189 10.98 -10.77 -29.71
N GLU A 190 9.69 -10.98 -29.48
CA GLU A 190 8.65 -10.05 -29.89
C GLU A 190 8.52 -8.89 -28.93
N GLU A 191 8.05 -7.75 -29.43
CA GLU A 191 7.75 -6.57 -28.63
C GLU A 191 6.62 -6.90 -27.63
N LEU A 192 6.91 -6.72 -26.35
CA LEU A 192 5.90 -6.73 -25.29
C LEU A 192 5.40 -5.32 -25.06
N ARG A 193 4.14 -5.09 -25.36
CA ARG A 193 3.50 -3.78 -25.11
C ARG A 193 3.33 -3.53 -23.61
N PRO A 194 3.15 -2.26 -23.19
CA PRO A 194 2.91 -1.94 -21.78
C PRO A 194 1.75 -2.74 -21.21
N HIS A 195 2.00 -3.46 -20.12
CA HIS A 195 1.04 -4.33 -19.44
C HIS A 195 1.35 -4.39 -17.94
N THR A 196 0.46 -4.99 -17.19
CA THR A 196 0.69 -5.38 -15.81
C THR A 196 0.72 -6.90 -15.72
N ASP A 197 1.68 -7.45 -15.00
CA ASP A 197 1.80 -8.88 -14.82
C ASP A 197 0.75 -9.46 -13.88
N GLY A 198 0.54 -10.78 -14.00
CA GLY A 198 -0.27 -11.56 -13.06
C GLY A 198 -1.75 -11.21 -13.03
N THR A 199 -2.33 -10.75 -14.15
CA THR A 199 -3.78 -10.46 -14.23
C THR A 199 -4.66 -11.67 -13.96
N TYR A 200 -4.12 -12.87 -14.10
CA TYR A 200 -4.74 -14.16 -13.79
C TYR A 200 -4.63 -14.57 -12.31
N ASN A 201 -3.94 -13.80 -11.47
CA ASN A 201 -3.88 -14.04 -10.02
C ASN A 201 -4.94 -13.20 -9.29
N HIS A 202 -5.54 -13.73 -8.22
CA HIS A 202 -6.47 -12.96 -7.39
C HIS A 202 -5.80 -11.75 -6.75
N ASP A 203 -4.56 -11.91 -6.30
CA ASP A 203 -3.73 -10.81 -5.81
C ASP A 203 -2.74 -10.38 -6.89
N ALA A 204 -2.75 -9.11 -7.23
CA ALA A 204 -1.73 -8.54 -8.10
C ALA A 204 -0.35 -8.61 -7.43
N PRO A 205 0.73 -8.75 -8.21
CA PRO A 205 2.09 -8.54 -7.71
C PRO A 205 2.20 -7.16 -7.04
N GLY A 206 2.90 -7.07 -5.90
CA GLY A 206 3.14 -5.80 -5.21
C GLY A 206 4.22 -5.00 -5.93
N LEU A 207 5.47 -5.49 -5.86
CA LEU A 207 6.62 -4.95 -6.57
C LEU A 207 7.23 -6.05 -7.43
N GLN A 208 7.72 -5.68 -8.59
CA GLN A 208 8.51 -6.53 -9.47
C GLN A 208 9.92 -5.96 -9.57
N LEU A 209 10.92 -6.82 -9.40
CA LEU A 209 12.32 -6.48 -9.56
C LEU A 209 12.86 -7.19 -10.79
N LEU A 210 13.41 -6.43 -11.73
CA LEU A 210 14.07 -6.94 -12.93
C LEU A 210 15.54 -6.54 -12.88
N LEU A 211 16.43 -7.50 -13.02
CA LEU A 211 17.88 -7.27 -13.12
C LEU A 211 18.35 -7.70 -14.51
N CYS A 212 18.90 -6.75 -15.27
CA CYS A 212 19.58 -7.05 -16.51
C CYS A 212 20.98 -7.58 -16.20
N CYS A 213 21.21 -8.88 -16.38
CA CYS A 213 22.50 -9.51 -16.18
C CYS A 213 23.42 -9.38 -17.41
N GLU A 214 22.85 -9.55 -18.61
CA GLU A 214 23.55 -9.44 -19.88
C GLU A 214 22.69 -8.75 -20.91
N TYR A 215 23.29 -7.93 -21.75
CA TYR A 215 22.62 -7.22 -22.82
C TYR A 215 23.51 -7.15 -24.05
N GLU A 216 23.23 -7.99 -25.03
CA GLU A 216 23.99 -8.12 -26.28
C GLU A 216 23.07 -8.04 -27.51
N ALA A 217 22.00 -7.22 -27.42
CA ALA A 217 21.02 -7.09 -28.48
C ALA A 217 20.85 -5.63 -28.93
N GLU A 218 20.25 -5.41 -30.09
CA GLU A 218 19.71 -4.14 -30.51
C GLU A 218 18.22 -4.11 -30.14
N GLY A 219 17.75 -3.05 -29.46
CA GLY A 219 16.37 -2.97 -28.95
C GLY A 219 16.18 -3.72 -27.61
N GLY A 220 14.95 -3.92 -27.19
CA GLY A 220 14.60 -4.57 -25.92
C GLY A 220 14.67 -3.65 -24.71
N GLU A 221 14.64 -2.33 -24.93
CA GLU A 221 14.56 -1.34 -23.88
C GLU A 221 13.22 -1.45 -23.15
N SER A 222 13.25 -1.28 -21.81
CA SER A 222 12.05 -1.26 -21.00
C SER A 222 11.30 0.07 -21.15
N ILE A 223 10.05 0.01 -21.57
CA ILE A 223 9.17 1.17 -21.69
C ILE A 223 8.26 1.21 -20.46
N MET A 224 8.36 2.29 -19.68
CA MET A 224 7.50 2.52 -18.53
C MET A 224 6.36 3.45 -18.89
N VAL A 225 5.15 3.11 -18.43
CA VAL A 225 3.92 3.90 -18.64
C VAL A 225 3.18 4.05 -17.34
N ASP A 226 2.78 5.28 -17.01
CA ASP A 226 1.94 5.55 -15.84
C ASP A 226 0.48 5.22 -16.14
N GLY A 227 0.04 4.02 -15.72
CA GLY A 227 -1.33 3.57 -15.89
C GLY A 227 -2.36 4.42 -15.13
N PHE A 228 -1.99 5.04 -14.02
CA PHE A 228 -2.85 5.98 -13.29
C PHE A 228 -3.04 7.29 -14.06
N LYS A 229 -1.99 7.76 -14.73
CA LYS A 229 -2.08 8.93 -15.62
C LYS A 229 -2.96 8.65 -16.83
N ILE A 230 -2.85 7.45 -17.42
CA ILE A 230 -3.74 7.02 -18.51
C ILE A 230 -5.19 6.99 -18.03
N ALA A 231 -5.47 6.42 -16.85
CA ALA A 231 -6.82 6.40 -16.29
C ALA A 231 -7.37 7.82 -16.07
N GLN A 232 -6.54 8.75 -15.59
CA GLN A 232 -6.91 10.16 -15.45
C GLN A 232 -7.30 10.76 -16.80
N ILE A 233 -6.43 10.63 -17.81
CA ILE A 233 -6.67 11.17 -19.15
C ILE A 233 -7.95 10.59 -19.76
N LEU A 234 -8.17 9.28 -19.61
CA LEU A 234 -9.37 8.63 -20.11
C LEU A 234 -10.63 9.15 -19.42
N LYS A 235 -10.59 9.28 -18.08
CA LYS A 235 -11.69 9.82 -17.29
C LYS A 235 -12.09 11.25 -17.70
N GLU A 236 -11.10 12.07 -18.07
CA GLU A 236 -11.29 13.46 -18.50
C GLU A 236 -11.81 13.56 -19.94
N ASN A 237 -11.36 12.71 -20.87
CA ASN A 237 -11.64 12.81 -22.30
C ASN A 237 -12.71 11.85 -22.80
N ASP A 238 -12.86 10.67 -22.18
CA ASP A 238 -13.84 9.64 -22.51
C ASP A 238 -14.32 8.90 -21.26
N LYS A 239 -15.24 9.57 -20.57
CA LYS A 239 -15.80 9.03 -19.32
C LYS A 239 -16.52 7.71 -19.53
N ILE A 240 -17.13 7.47 -20.68
CA ILE A 240 -17.87 6.22 -20.96
C ILE A 240 -16.90 5.04 -20.98
N SER A 241 -15.80 5.16 -21.68
CA SER A 241 -14.76 4.13 -21.71
C SER A 241 -14.11 3.94 -20.33
N TYR A 242 -13.85 5.01 -19.59
CA TYR A 242 -13.33 4.93 -18.22
C TYR A 242 -14.29 4.16 -17.30
N ASP A 243 -15.58 4.49 -17.30
CA ASP A 243 -16.58 3.83 -16.48
C ASP A 243 -16.71 2.35 -16.87
N THR A 244 -16.74 2.03 -18.16
CA THR A 244 -16.76 0.66 -18.67
C THR A 244 -15.57 -0.17 -18.15
N LEU A 245 -14.35 0.37 -18.23
CA LEU A 245 -13.14 -0.30 -17.75
C LEU A 245 -13.03 -0.35 -16.21
N SER A 246 -13.85 0.43 -15.51
CA SER A 246 -13.94 0.42 -14.05
C SER A 246 -15.00 -0.53 -13.49
N GLU A 247 -16.04 -0.86 -14.29
CA GLU A 247 -17.20 -1.64 -13.85
C GLU A 247 -17.17 -3.08 -14.36
N ILE A 248 -16.59 -3.31 -15.57
CA ILE A 248 -16.59 -4.62 -16.18
C ILE A 248 -15.34 -5.39 -15.78
N ASP A 249 -15.57 -6.55 -15.15
CA ASP A 249 -14.50 -7.49 -14.83
C ASP A 249 -14.01 -8.20 -16.10
N ILE A 250 -12.71 -8.05 -16.38
CA ILE A 250 -12.03 -8.72 -17.48
C ILE A 250 -11.37 -9.99 -16.96
N PRO A 251 -11.60 -11.16 -17.56
CA PRO A 251 -10.93 -12.40 -17.17
C PRO A 251 -9.48 -12.39 -17.64
N GLY A 252 -8.54 -12.58 -16.70
CA GLY A 252 -7.17 -12.98 -16.98
C GLY A 252 -7.04 -14.48 -16.82
N ARG A 253 -6.36 -15.15 -17.76
CA ARG A 253 -6.15 -16.60 -17.73
C ARG A 253 -4.69 -16.91 -18.03
N TYR A 254 -4.11 -17.79 -17.23
CA TYR A 254 -2.86 -18.49 -17.54
C TYR A 254 -3.15 -19.98 -17.66
N TYR A 255 -2.60 -20.62 -18.69
CA TYR A 255 -2.66 -22.04 -18.89
C TYR A 255 -1.29 -22.55 -19.36
N GLY A 256 -0.60 -23.30 -18.53
CA GLY A 256 0.72 -23.85 -18.83
C GLY A 256 1.24 -24.66 -17.65
N ASP A 257 2.27 -25.47 -17.88
CA ASP A 257 2.99 -26.24 -16.87
C ASP A 257 2.11 -27.08 -15.93
N GLY A 258 0.98 -27.56 -16.44
CA GLY A 258 0.03 -28.38 -15.69
C GLY A 258 -0.87 -27.60 -14.72
N VAL A 259 -0.88 -26.27 -14.81
CA VAL A 259 -1.73 -25.39 -13.99
C VAL A 259 -2.62 -24.51 -14.87
N GLU A 260 -3.78 -24.16 -14.33
CA GLU A 260 -4.68 -23.17 -14.88
C GLU A 260 -5.03 -22.17 -13.79
N LEU A 261 -4.77 -20.88 -14.05
CA LEU A 261 -5.10 -19.78 -13.15
C LEU A 261 -6.07 -18.85 -13.84
N ILE A 262 -7.13 -18.47 -13.13
CA ILE A 262 -8.16 -17.57 -13.64
C ILE A 262 -8.51 -16.57 -12.54
N ALA A 263 -8.45 -15.29 -12.87
CA ALA A 263 -8.99 -14.24 -12.03
C ALA A 263 -9.75 -13.22 -12.87
N LYS A 264 -10.67 -12.50 -12.24
CA LYS A 264 -11.46 -11.46 -12.90
C LYS A 264 -11.33 -10.17 -12.10
N ARG A 265 -11.15 -9.07 -12.80
CA ARG A 265 -11.12 -7.73 -12.20
C ARG A 265 -11.30 -6.64 -13.24
N PRO A 266 -11.77 -5.45 -12.86
CA PRO A 266 -11.79 -4.32 -13.77
C PRO A 266 -10.36 -3.84 -14.07
N VAL A 267 -10.20 -3.16 -15.20
CA VAL A 267 -8.91 -2.51 -15.54
C VAL A 267 -8.58 -1.43 -14.52
N PHE A 268 -9.55 -0.62 -14.13
CA PHE A 268 -9.40 0.45 -13.16
C PHE A 268 -10.17 0.12 -11.87
N LYS A 269 -9.45 -0.23 -10.81
CA LYS A 269 -10.05 -0.52 -9.51
C LYS A 269 -9.94 0.69 -8.60
N SER A 270 -11.07 1.17 -8.10
CA SER A 270 -11.16 2.28 -7.17
C SER A 270 -11.67 1.87 -5.80
N ARG A 271 -11.25 2.60 -4.76
CA ARG A 271 -11.80 2.53 -3.40
C ARG A 271 -12.05 3.95 -2.91
N ASN A 272 -13.26 4.23 -2.40
CA ASN A 272 -13.65 5.56 -1.94
C ASN A 272 -13.38 6.65 -3.01
N GLN A 273 -13.69 6.35 -4.27
CA GLN A 273 -13.47 7.21 -5.43
C GLN A 273 -11.99 7.47 -5.80
N GLU A 274 -11.03 6.90 -5.08
CA GLU A 274 -9.61 6.94 -5.42
C GLU A 274 -9.23 5.70 -6.22
N LEU A 275 -8.54 5.89 -7.35
CA LEU A 275 -7.96 4.81 -8.13
C LEU A 275 -6.81 4.18 -7.33
N ILE A 276 -6.92 2.88 -7.05
CA ILE A 276 -5.95 2.14 -6.24
C ILE A 276 -5.15 1.10 -7.04
N GLN A 277 -5.64 0.70 -8.21
CA GLN A 277 -4.98 -0.31 -9.03
C GLN A 277 -5.36 -0.15 -10.50
N VAL A 278 -4.38 -0.37 -11.36
CA VAL A 278 -4.57 -0.61 -12.80
C VAL A 278 -4.13 -2.03 -13.10
N SER A 279 -4.94 -2.77 -13.86
CA SER A 279 -4.68 -4.15 -14.25
C SER A 279 -5.01 -4.30 -15.73
N PHE A 280 -3.98 -4.42 -16.56
CA PHE A 280 -4.15 -4.51 -18.00
C PHE A 280 -3.12 -5.48 -18.60
N ASN A 281 -3.59 -6.42 -19.39
CA ASN A 281 -2.78 -7.29 -20.23
C ASN A 281 -3.62 -7.63 -21.48
N ASN A 282 -2.97 -7.80 -22.62
CA ASN A 282 -3.63 -8.13 -23.90
C ASN A 282 -3.36 -9.57 -24.35
#